data_4b5afc44882d43a1fe391cf9874c1d6d
#
_entry.id   4b5afc44882d43a1fe391cf9874c1d6d
#
_cell.length_a   1.000
_cell.length_b   1.000
_cell.length_c   1.000
_cell.angle_alpha   90.00
_cell.angle_beta   90.00
_cell.angle_gamma   90.00
#
_symmetry.space_group_name_H-M   'P 1'
#
loop_
_entity.id
_entity.type
_entity.pdbx_description
1 polymer ?
#
loop_
_entity_poly.entity_id
_entity_poly.type
_entity_poly.pdbx_seq_one_letter_code
_entity_poly.pdbx_strand_id
1 'polypeptide(L)'
;RGIKTYVWLIMNAATRSILGYQVSDNRGVGPCILAMRMAFHGLAKLPENFKFVADGYSAYPLAAMEFAKKFGKDFTFTVTQVLGLTNDDAVSKEHRPFKQMIERLNRTYKASYRSTNGFDNIDGANYDLALWVAYYNFLRPHKHTGYKVLNQVDMLQGADNMPGKWQLLIFLGQQTILNIQKNGTAAPERNGCQ
;
A
#
# COMPACT_ATOMS: atom_id res chain seq x y z
N ARG A 1 1.40 1.97 -29.26
CA ARG A 1 2.40 1.99 -28.17
C ARG A 1 1.64 2.27 -26.87
N GLY A 2 1.66 1.32 -25.91
CA GLY A 2 0.98 1.51 -24.64
C GLY A 2 1.59 2.64 -23.80
N ILE A 3 0.80 3.22 -22.90
CA ILE A 3 1.25 4.23 -21.94
C ILE A 3 2.08 3.51 -20.87
N LYS A 4 3.27 4.05 -20.56
CA LYS A 4 4.08 3.54 -19.47
C LYS A 4 3.48 3.96 -18.13
N THR A 5 3.16 2.99 -17.29
CA THR A 5 2.66 3.23 -15.93
C THR A 5 3.71 2.87 -14.87
N TYR A 6 3.59 3.48 -13.71
CA TYR A 6 4.44 3.25 -12.55
C TYR A 6 3.60 2.78 -11.37
N VAL A 7 4.12 1.83 -10.62
CA VAL A 7 3.46 1.27 -9.44
C VAL A 7 4.26 1.64 -8.20
N TRP A 8 3.59 2.23 -7.25
CA TRP A 8 4.10 2.54 -5.92
C TRP A 8 3.54 1.52 -4.94
N LEU A 9 4.39 0.91 -4.14
CA LEU A 9 3.99 -0.05 -3.12
C LEU A 9 4.67 0.28 -1.81
N ILE A 10 3.89 0.36 -0.73
CA ILE A 10 4.37 0.54 0.63
C ILE A 10 3.96 -0.67 1.45
N MET A 11 4.92 -1.31 2.07
CA MET A 11 4.75 -2.56 2.81
C MET A 11 5.21 -2.39 4.27
N ASN A 12 4.48 -2.97 5.19
CA ASN A 12 4.94 -3.13 6.56
C ASN A 12 6.00 -4.25 6.61
N ALA A 13 7.19 -3.95 7.10
CA ALA A 13 8.30 -4.90 7.13
C ALA A 13 8.08 -6.06 8.11
N ALA A 14 7.37 -5.83 9.21
CA ALA A 14 7.10 -6.86 10.23
C ALA A 14 6.00 -7.83 9.78
N THR A 15 4.85 -7.31 9.33
CA THR A 15 3.70 -8.12 8.91
C THR A 15 3.78 -8.55 7.45
N ARG A 16 4.58 -7.88 6.64
CA ARG A 16 4.69 -8.01 5.17
C ARG A 16 3.43 -7.67 4.40
N SER A 17 2.41 -7.11 5.06
CA SER A 17 1.20 -6.64 4.40
C SER A 17 1.45 -5.34 3.63
N ILE A 18 0.79 -5.20 2.50
CA ILE A 18 0.82 -3.97 1.70
C ILE A 18 -0.14 -2.98 2.37
N LEU A 19 0.39 -1.84 2.79
CA LEU A 19 -0.37 -0.79 3.47
C LEU A 19 -0.83 0.31 2.54
N GLY A 20 -0.08 0.58 1.47
CA GLY A 20 -0.42 1.60 0.50
C GLY A 20 0.08 1.24 -0.90
N TYR A 21 -0.69 1.64 -1.90
CA TYR A 21 -0.34 1.45 -3.30
C TYR A 21 -0.92 2.56 -4.17
N GLN A 22 -0.30 2.79 -5.32
CA GLN A 22 -0.78 3.75 -6.32
C GLN A 22 -0.24 3.35 -7.69
N VAL A 23 -1.09 3.42 -8.70
CA VAL A 23 -0.67 3.41 -10.10
C VAL A 23 -0.69 4.83 -10.64
N SER A 24 0.31 5.20 -11.42
CA SER A 24 0.40 6.54 -12.01
C SER A 24 1.07 6.49 -13.39
N ASP A 25 0.83 7.51 -14.19
CA ASP A 25 1.48 7.74 -15.48
C ASP A 25 2.85 8.41 -15.34
N ASN A 26 3.17 8.90 -14.14
CA ASN A 26 4.42 9.58 -13.83
C ASN A 26 5.05 9.09 -12.52
N ARG A 27 6.33 9.39 -12.33
CA ARG A 27 7.08 9.09 -11.11
C ARG A 27 7.21 10.30 -10.18
N GLY A 28 6.24 11.20 -10.20
CA GLY A 28 6.26 12.42 -9.39
C GLY A 28 6.04 12.20 -7.90
N VAL A 29 6.15 13.29 -7.16
CA VAL A 29 5.93 13.31 -5.70
C VAL A 29 4.46 13.05 -5.34
N GLY A 30 3.52 13.55 -6.17
CA GLY A 30 2.08 13.39 -5.93
C GLY A 30 1.63 11.94 -5.76
N PRO A 31 1.89 11.03 -6.70
CA PRO A 31 1.56 9.61 -6.56
C PRO A 31 2.21 8.95 -5.33
N CYS A 32 3.44 9.32 -4.98
CA CYS A 32 4.10 8.86 -3.77
C CYS A 32 3.34 9.28 -2.51
N ILE A 33 2.89 10.54 -2.43
CA ILE A 33 2.06 11.05 -1.33
C ILE A 33 0.73 10.28 -1.22
N LEU A 34 0.08 9.96 -2.34
CA LEU A 34 -1.16 9.19 -2.33
C LEU A 34 -0.95 7.78 -1.75
N ALA A 35 0.13 7.10 -2.14
CA ALA A 35 0.48 5.81 -1.55
C ALA A 35 0.78 5.92 -0.04
N MET A 36 1.48 6.98 0.40
CA MET A 36 1.74 7.24 1.82
C MET A 36 0.44 7.53 2.60
N ARG A 37 -0.48 8.33 2.04
CA ARG A 37 -1.79 8.59 2.67
C ARG A 37 -2.58 7.31 2.89
N MET A 38 -2.57 6.41 1.92
CA MET A 38 -3.21 5.10 2.08
C MET A 38 -2.51 4.27 3.16
N ALA A 39 -1.17 4.23 3.16
CA ALA A 39 -0.40 3.45 4.13
C ALA A 39 -0.56 3.95 5.58
N PHE A 40 -0.77 5.25 5.78
CA PHE A 40 -0.93 5.87 7.10
C PHE A 40 -2.39 6.13 7.48
N HIS A 41 -3.32 5.68 6.64
CA HIS A 41 -4.74 5.85 6.91
C HIS A 41 -5.13 5.22 8.26
N GLY A 42 -5.89 5.97 9.05
CA GLY A 42 -6.34 5.53 10.38
C GLY A 42 -5.32 5.70 11.51
N LEU A 43 -4.09 6.14 11.21
CA LEU A 43 -3.13 6.50 12.25
C LEU A 43 -3.39 7.93 12.75
N ALA A 44 -3.43 8.12 14.07
CA ALA A 44 -3.45 9.44 14.70
C ALA A 44 -2.06 10.11 14.67
N LYS A 45 -1.01 9.30 14.82
CA LYS A 45 0.41 9.68 14.73
C LYS A 45 1.27 8.51 14.26
N LEU A 46 2.46 8.78 13.77
CA LEU A 46 3.44 7.74 13.47
C LEU A 46 4.01 7.17 14.79
N PRO A 47 4.36 5.87 14.85
CA PRO A 47 5.05 5.28 16.00
C PRO A 47 6.39 5.98 16.27
N GLU A 48 6.82 6.04 17.54
CA GLU A 48 8.08 6.69 17.95
C GLU A 48 9.32 6.12 17.24
N ASN A 49 9.33 4.81 16.99
CA ASN A 49 10.43 4.11 16.31
C ASN A 49 10.14 3.89 14.81
N PHE A 50 9.35 4.77 14.20
CA PHE A 50 8.99 4.65 12.79
C PHE A 50 10.21 4.80 11.89
N LYS A 51 10.45 3.81 11.02
CA LYS A 51 11.49 3.83 10.00
C LYS A 51 10.84 3.66 8.63
N PHE A 52 11.15 4.55 7.71
CA PHE A 52 10.74 4.43 6.31
C PHE A 52 11.97 4.19 5.44
N VAL A 53 12.03 3.02 4.83
CA VAL A 53 13.17 2.60 3.98
C VAL A 53 12.70 2.57 2.53
N ALA A 54 13.45 3.21 1.66
CA ALA A 54 13.16 3.29 0.22
C ALA A 54 14.43 3.07 -0.62
N ASP A 55 14.25 2.93 -1.93
CA ASP A 55 15.37 3.03 -2.88
C ASP A 55 15.86 4.48 -3.00
N GLY A 56 16.93 4.68 -3.79
CA GLY A 56 17.55 6.01 -3.98
C GLY A 56 16.72 7.01 -4.78
N TYR A 57 15.45 6.76 -5.03
CA TYR A 57 14.63 7.67 -5.83
C TYR A 57 14.24 8.93 -5.04
N SER A 58 14.50 10.10 -5.62
CA SER A 58 14.37 11.41 -4.95
C SER A 58 12.93 11.80 -4.56
N ALA A 59 11.93 11.18 -5.16
CA ALA A 59 10.54 11.48 -4.84
C ALA A 59 10.15 11.10 -3.39
N TYR A 60 10.78 10.10 -2.79
CA TYR A 60 10.43 9.68 -1.43
C TYR A 60 10.76 10.71 -0.35
N PRO A 61 11.99 11.28 -0.27
CA PRO A 61 12.26 12.35 0.68
C PRO A 61 11.40 13.59 0.45
N LEU A 62 11.19 13.99 -0.80
CA LEU A 62 10.34 15.12 -1.14
C LEU A 62 8.88 14.88 -0.73
N ALA A 63 8.35 13.68 -0.98
CA ALA A 63 7.00 13.32 -0.55
C ALA A 63 6.87 13.32 0.98
N ALA A 64 7.88 12.83 1.71
CA ALA A 64 7.88 12.87 3.17
C ALA A 64 7.85 14.31 3.71
N MET A 65 8.62 15.22 3.11
CA MET A 65 8.59 16.64 3.48
C MET A 65 7.23 17.28 3.22
N GLU A 66 6.65 17.07 2.04
CA GLU A 66 5.32 17.60 1.70
C GLU A 66 4.22 16.98 2.55
N PHE A 67 4.34 15.69 2.89
CA PHE A 67 3.43 15.00 3.78
C PHE A 67 3.46 15.59 5.19
N ALA A 68 4.64 15.84 5.75
CA ALA A 68 4.84 16.47 7.05
C ALA A 68 4.27 17.90 7.10
N LYS A 69 4.46 18.70 6.04
CA LYS A 69 3.86 20.04 5.92
C LYS A 69 2.33 19.99 5.98
N LYS A 70 1.72 19.00 5.34
CA LYS A 70 0.25 18.88 5.22
C LYS A 70 -0.40 18.30 6.48
N PHE A 71 0.24 17.30 7.12
CA PHE A 71 -0.34 16.54 8.22
C PHE A 71 0.29 16.84 9.60
N GLY A 72 1.32 17.71 9.63
CA GLY A 72 1.91 18.22 10.85
C GLY A 72 3.00 17.33 11.45
N LYS A 73 3.41 17.68 12.68
CA LYS A 73 4.57 17.08 13.36
C LYS A 73 4.41 15.58 13.65
N ASP A 74 3.19 15.10 13.88
CA ASP A 74 2.89 13.70 14.17
C ASP A 74 3.15 12.76 12.99
N PHE A 75 3.31 13.32 11.79
CA PHE A 75 3.63 12.62 10.55
C PHE A 75 4.98 13.06 9.95
N THR A 76 5.88 13.54 10.78
CA THR A 76 7.24 13.88 10.36
C THR A 76 8.15 12.67 10.49
N PHE A 77 8.82 12.27 9.43
CA PHE A 77 9.75 11.15 9.39
C PHE A 77 10.86 11.36 8.37
N THR A 78 11.97 10.66 8.61
CA THR A 78 13.10 10.64 7.67
C THR A 78 13.03 9.38 6.81
N VAL A 79 13.29 9.54 5.51
CA VAL A 79 13.42 8.41 4.59
C VAL A 79 14.86 7.93 4.57
N THR A 80 15.08 6.69 4.98
CA THR A 80 16.37 6.02 4.82
C THR A 80 16.44 5.45 3.41
N GLN A 81 17.34 6.00 2.59
CA GLN A 81 17.53 5.54 1.21
C GLN A 81 18.66 4.50 1.14
N VAL A 82 18.35 3.35 0.54
CA VAL A 82 19.33 2.27 0.31
C VAL A 82 19.67 2.23 -1.17
N LEU A 83 20.88 2.66 -1.49
CA LEU A 83 21.40 2.69 -2.86
C LEU A 83 22.05 1.35 -3.21
N GLY A 84 21.59 0.72 -4.27
CA GLY A 84 22.15 -0.55 -4.74
C GLY A 84 21.87 -1.75 -3.81
N LEU A 85 22.31 -2.93 -4.21
CA LEU A 85 22.24 -4.17 -3.41
C LEU A 85 23.61 -4.60 -2.87
N THR A 86 24.68 -4.02 -3.38
CA THR A 86 26.05 -4.44 -3.14
C THR A 86 26.86 -3.46 -2.29
N ASN A 87 26.32 -2.29 -1.96
CA ASN A 87 27.03 -1.29 -1.13
C ASN A 87 27.28 -1.86 0.27
N ASP A 88 28.55 -1.74 0.71
CA ASP A 88 29.04 -2.35 1.94
C ASP A 88 29.10 -1.38 3.13
N ASP A 89 28.49 -0.19 2.99
CA ASP A 89 28.33 0.73 4.11
C ASP A 89 27.37 0.18 5.19
N ALA A 90 27.53 0.63 6.43
CA ALA A 90 26.79 0.13 7.58
C ALA A 90 25.26 0.29 7.42
N VAL A 91 24.82 1.43 6.87
CA VAL A 91 23.38 1.72 6.65
C VAL A 91 22.79 0.77 5.62
N SER A 92 23.49 0.56 4.49
CA SER A 92 23.04 -0.37 3.45
C SER A 92 22.98 -1.81 3.96
N LYS A 93 23.96 -2.25 4.77
CA LYS A 93 23.94 -3.58 5.38
C LYS A 93 22.75 -3.78 6.32
N GLU A 94 22.49 -2.82 7.20
CA GLU A 94 21.36 -2.87 8.14
C GLU A 94 20.00 -2.94 7.43
N HIS A 95 19.82 -2.12 6.37
CA HIS A 95 18.53 -1.94 5.72
C HIS A 95 18.33 -2.79 4.45
N ARG A 96 19.35 -3.51 3.99
CA ARG A 96 19.29 -4.40 2.82
C ARG A 96 18.16 -5.45 2.88
N PRO A 97 17.86 -6.09 4.04
CA PRO A 97 16.74 -7.02 4.13
C PRO A 97 15.40 -6.40 3.76
N PHE A 98 15.14 -5.15 4.15
CA PHE A 98 13.89 -4.44 3.83
C PHE A 98 13.79 -4.16 2.33
N LYS A 99 14.88 -3.73 1.70
CA LYS A 99 14.93 -3.56 0.24
C LYS A 99 14.67 -4.87 -0.49
N GLN A 100 15.27 -5.97 -0.05
CA GLN A 100 15.03 -7.27 -0.65
C GLN A 100 13.57 -7.73 -0.51
N MET A 101 12.87 -7.36 0.59
CA MET A 101 11.46 -7.68 0.75
C MET A 101 10.61 -6.99 -0.31
N ILE A 102 10.78 -5.67 -0.50
CA ILE A 102 10.00 -4.92 -1.50
C ILE A 102 10.35 -5.34 -2.93
N GLU A 103 11.60 -5.70 -3.22
CA GLU A 103 11.99 -6.24 -4.52
C GLU A 103 11.34 -7.60 -4.82
N ARG A 104 11.24 -8.47 -3.82
CA ARG A 104 10.50 -9.76 -3.94
C ARG A 104 9.01 -9.51 -4.16
N LEU A 105 8.42 -8.55 -3.45
CA LEU A 105 7.03 -8.13 -3.66
C LEU A 105 6.81 -7.67 -5.10
N ASN A 106 7.63 -6.73 -5.58
CA ASN A 106 7.58 -6.22 -6.94
C ASN A 106 7.73 -7.34 -7.98
N ARG A 107 8.63 -8.29 -7.75
CA ARG A 107 8.82 -9.46 -8.62
C ARG A 107 7.58 -10.35 -8.65
N THR A 108 6.94 -10.57 -7.51
CA THR A 108 5.72 -11.36 -7.40
C THR A 108 4.56 -10.71 -8.15
N TYR A 109 4.38 -9.40 -8.00
CA TYR A 109 3.38 -8.65 -8.76
C TYR A 109 3.65 -8.68 -10.28
N LYS A 110 4.90 -8.43 -10.68
CA LYS A 110 5.31 -8.48 -12.09
C LYS A 110 5.05 -9.84 -12.74
N ALA A 111 5.22 -10.93 -12.01
CA ALA A 111 4.89 -12.26 -12.52
C ALA A 111 3.38 -12.44 -12.73
N SER A 112 2.54 -11.82 -11.89
CA SER A 112 1.09 -11.86 -12.01
C SER A 112 0.59 -11.10 -13.24
N TYR A 113 0.96 -9.81 -13.38
CA TYR A 113 0.40 -8.99 -14.46
C TYR A 113 0.99 -9.29 -15.86
N ARG A 114 2.14 -9.96 -15.95
CA ARG A 114 2.73 -10.32 -17.25
C ARG A 114 1.82 -11.15 -18.14
N SER A 115 0.94 -11.94 -17.55
CA SER A 115 -0.04 -12.76 -18.28
C SER A 115 -1.18 -11.95 -18.89
N THR A 116 -1.37 -10.69 -18.48
CA THR A 116 -2.44 -9.83 -19.00
C THR A 116 -2.07 -9.12 -20.31
N ASN A 117 -0.81 -9.22 -20.75
CA ASN A 117 -0.27 -8.49 -21.91
C ASN A 117 -0.37 -6.95 -21.82
N GLY A 118 -0.56 -6.42 -20.61
CA GLY A 118 -0.72 -4.99 -20.34
C GLY A 118 -2.17 -4.58 -20.08
N PHE A 119 -2.40 -3.28 -20.00
CA PHE A 119 -3.71 -2.69 -19.74
C PHE A 119 -4.00 -1.60 -20.77
N ASP A 120 -5.25 -1.48 -21.20
CA ASP A 120 -5.67 -0.48 -22.17
C ASP A 120 -5.65 0.94 -21.61
N ASN A 121 -5.84 1.06 -20.29
CA ASN A 121 -5.86 2.35 -19.60
C ASN A 121 -5.35 2.22 -18.15
N ILE A 122 -5.17 3.37 -17.51
CA ILE A 122 -4.65 3.45 -16.13
C ILE A 122 -5.64 2.89 -15.10
N ASP A 123 -6.94 2.97 -15.36
CA ASP A 123 -7.98 2.46 -14.46
C ASP A 123 -7.94 0.92 -14.43
N GLY A 124 -7.76 0.28 -15.59
CA GLY A 124 -7.56 -1.17 -15.66
C GLY A 124 -6.35 -1.63 -14.84
N ALA A 125 -5.23 -0.89 -14.92
CA ALA A 125 -4.05 -1.15 -14.10
C ALA A 125 -4.30 -0.93 -12.60
N ASN A 126 -5.09 0.10 -12.23
CA ASN A 126 -5.49 0.35 -10.84
C ASN A 126 -6.37 -0.78 -10.28
N TYR A 127 -7.35 -1.24 -11.06
CA TYR A 127 -8.23 -2.34 -10.64
C TYR A 127 -7.46 -3.65 -10.48
N ASP A 128 -6.57 -3.97 -11.43
CA ASP A 128 -5.71 -5.16 -11.33
C ASP A 128 -4.85 -5.11 -10.05
N LEU A 129 -4.17 -3.98 -9.81
CA LEU A 129 -3.35 -3.83 -8.62
C LEU A 129 -4.17 -3.91 -7.33
N ALA A 130 -5.37 -3.30 -7.30
CA ALA A 130 -6.24 -3.35 -6.12
C ALA A 130 -6.69 -4.78 -5.81
N LEU A 131 -7.12 -5.54 -6.82
CA LEU A 131 -7.50 -6.95 -6.67
C LEU A 131 -6.30 -7.80 -6.26
N TRP A 132 -5.13 -7.55 -6.85
CA TRP A 132 -3.92 -8.27 -6.49
C TRP A 132 -3.48 -7.99 -5.05
N VAL A 133 -3.56 -6.74 -4.57
CA VAL A 133 -3.28 -6.37 -3.18
C VAL A 133 -4.28 -7.03 -2.23
N ALA A 134 -5.56 -7.05 -2.57
CA ALA A 134 -6.58 -7.73 -1.79
C ALA A 134 -6.27 -9.25 -1.67
N TYR A 135 -5.97 -9.90 -2.79
CA TYR A 135 -5.53 -11.30 -2.80
C TYR A 135 -4.27 -11.51 -1.95
N TYR A 136 -3.25 -10.67 -2.16
CA TYR A 136 -1.96 -10.78 -1.47
C TYR A 136 -2.11 -10.66 0.05
N ASN A 137 -2.90 -9.71 0.54
CA ASN A 137 -3.05 -9.45 1.96
C ASN A 137 -4.01 -10.41 2.67
N PHE A 138 -5.14 -10.76 2.05
CA PHE A 138 -6.27 -11.41 2.72
C PHE A 138 -6.51 -12.85 2.30
N LEU A 139 -6.06 -13.27 1.13
CA LEU A 139 -6.41 -14.58 0.58
C LEU A 139 -5.22 -15.49 0.35
N ARG A 140 -4.07 -14.92 0.01
CA ARG A 140 -2.86 -15.69 -0.30
C ARG A 140 -2.20 -16.24 0.96
N PRO A 141 -1.88 -17.57 1.04
CA PRO A 141 -1.02 -18.11 2.08
C PRO A 141 0.43 -17.65 1.91
N HIS A 142 1.09 -17.34 3.02
CA HIS A 142 2.48 -16.88 3.02
C HIS A 142 3.37 -17.78 3.89
N LYS A 143 4.53 -18.20 3.37
CA LYS A 143 5.50 -18.99 4.13
C LYS A 143 5.94 -18.29 5.42
N HIS A 144 6.03 -16.96 5.40
CA HIS A 144 6.40 -16.15 6.56
C HIS A 144 5.46 -16.31 7.75
N THR A 145 4.17 -16.53 7.51
CA THR A 145 3.14 -16.72 8.55
C THR A 145 2.78 -18.18 8.79
N GLY A 146 3.65 -19.11 8.37
CA GLY A 146 3.34 -20.55 8.44
C GLY A 146 2.19 -20.97 7.51
N TYR A 147 2.16 -20.39 6.31
CA TYR A 147 1.11 -20.59 5.29
C TYR A 147 -0.27 -20.08 5.67
N LYS A 148 -0.35 -19.14 6.61
CA LYS A 148 -1.56 -18.34 6.85
C LYS A 148 -1.56 -17.08 5.98
N VAL A 149 -2.71 -16.40 5.89
CA VAL A 149 -2.84 -15.09 5.25
C VAL A 149 -2.15 -14.01 6.10
N LEU A 150 -1.78 -12.88 5.50
CA LEU A 150 -1.13 -11.78 6.24
C LEU A 150 -2.12 -11.05 7.15
N ASN A 151 -3.29 -10.71 6.62
CA ASN A 151 -4.35 -10.04 7.36
C ASN A 151 -5.52 -11.02 7.53
N GLN A 152 -5.70 -11.48 8.74
CA GLN A 152 -6.80 -12.38 9.07
C GLN A 152 -8.10 -11.59 9.25
N VAL A 153 -9.17 -12.08 8.64
CA VAL A 153 -10.55 -11.60 8.81
C VAL A 153 -11.39 -12.81 9.12
N ASP A 154 -11.99 -12.87 10.31
CA ASP A 154 -12.70 -14.05 10.81
C ASP A 154 -13.80 -14.51 9.86
N MET A 155 -14.54 -13.58 9.27
CA MET A 155 -15.60 -13.89 8.32
C MET A 155 -15.11 -14.68 7.10
N LEU A 156 -13.86 -14.45 6.64
CA LEU A 156 -13.28 -15.18 5.51
C LEU A 156 -12.92 -16.63 5.85
N GLN A 157 -12.82 -16.97 7.13
CA GLN A 157 -12.57 -18.33 7.58
C GLN A 157 -13.79 -19.25 7.44
N GLY A 158 -14.99 -18.66 7.36
CA GLY A 158 -16.24 -19.40 7.13
C GLY A 158 -16.41 -19.94 5.71
N ALA A 159 -15.48 -19.65 4.79
CA ALA A 159 -15.50 -20.20 3.43
C ALA A 159 -14.37 -21.21 3.23
N ASP A 160 -14.71 -22.41 2.78
CA ASP A 160 -13.75 -23.51 2.59
C ASP A 160 -12.96 -23.42 1.28
N ASN A 161 -13.43 -22.61 0.32
CA ASN A 161 -12.82 -22.50 -1.00
C ASN A 161 -12.54 -21.04 -1.40
N MET A 162 -11.66 -20.88 -2.38
CA MET A 162 -11.22 -19.55 -2.83
C MET A 162 -12.37 -18.71 -3.44
N PRO A 163 -13.24 -19.23 -4.29
CA PRO A 163 -14.40 -18.47 -4.79
C PRO A 163 -15.27 -17.91 -3.66
N GLY A 164 -15.59 -18.71 -2.66
CA GLY A 164 -16.37 -18.27 -1.50
C GLY A 164 -15.68 -17.18 -0.70
N LYS A 165 -14.37 -17.28 -0.50
CA LYS A 165 -13.57 -16.23 0.14
C LYS A 165 -13.60 -14.92 -0.63
N TRP A 166 -13.51 -14.97 -1.97
CA TRP A 166 -13.65 -13.78 -2.81
C TRP A 166 -15.04 -13.15 -2.70
N GLN A 167 -16.12 -13.96 -2.72
CA GLN A 167 -17.48 -13.45 -2.55
C GLN A 167 -17.66 -12.73 -1.21
N LEU A 168 -17.16 -13.32 -0.13
CA LEU A 168 -17.20 -12.68 1.19
C LEU A 168 -16.39 -11.39 1.24
N LEU A 169 -15.20 -11.35 0.63
CA LEU A 169 -14.37 -10.16 0.59
C LEU A 169 -15.03 -9.01 -0.19
N ILE A 170 -15.66 -9.33 -1.33
CA ILE A 170 -16.45 -8.37 -2.11
C ILE A 170 -17.63 -7.84 -1.30
N PHE A 171 -18.37 -8.72 -0.63
CA PHE A 171 -19.49 -8.35 0.24
C PHE A 171 -19.03 -7.41 1.36
N LEU A 172 -17.93 -7.71 2.05
CA LEU A 172 -17.37 -6.84 3.09
C LEU A 172 -16.96 -5.47 2.54
N GLY A 173 -16.36 -5.44 1.36
CA GLY A 173 -16.03 -4.18 0.67
C GLY A 173 -17.28 -3.35 0.38
N GLN A 174 -18.34 -3.96 -0.13
CA GLN A 174 -19.62 -3.28 -0.37
C GLN A 174 -20.23 -2.73 0.92
N GLN A 175 -20.25 -3.51 2.01
CA GLN A 175 -20.74 -3.04 3.31
C GLN A 175 -19.93 -1.86 3.84
N THR A 176 -18.62 -1.88 3.66
CA THR A 176 -17.72 -0.77 4.05
C THR A 176 -18.06 0.51 3.28
N ILE A 177 -18.24 0.42 1.96
CA ILE A 177 -18.63 1.56 1.12
C ILE A 177 -19.98 2.15 1.58
N LEU A 178 -20.98 1.30 1.80
CA LEU A 178 -22.30 1.73 2.28
C LEU A 178 -22.24 2.42 3.64
N ASN A 179 -21.40 1.94 4.56
CA ASN A 179 -21.20 2.55 5.86
C ASN A 179 -20.50 3.92 5.75
N ILE A 180 -19.49 4.05 4.87
CA ILE A 180 -18.81 5.33 4.62
C ILE A 180 -19.81 6.34 4.03
N GLN A 181 -20.65 5.94 3.08
CA GLN A 181 -21.66 6.80 2.48
C GLN A 181 -22.70 7.28 3.50
N LYS A 182 -23.20 6.39 4.36
CA LYS A 182 -24.13 6.73 5.44
C LYS A 182 -23.53 7.74 6.43
N ASN A 183 -22.28 7.51 6.83
CA ASN A 183 -21.60 8.40 7.78
C ASN A 183 -21.15 9.71 7.16
N GLY A 184 -20.87 9.75 5.85
CA GLY A 184 -20.52 10.97 5.11
C GLY A 184 -21.70 11.88 4.81
N THR A 185 -22.94 11.36 4.80
CA THR A 185 -24.17 12.16 4.66
C THR A 185 -24.65 12.78 5.98
N ALA A 186 -24.12 12.32 7.13
CA ALA A 186 -24.34 12.93 8.45
C ALA A 186 -23.30 14.05 8.72
N ALA A 187 -23.17 15.03 7.82
CA ALA A 187 -22.45 16.27 8.13
C ALA A 187 -23.29 17.05 9.16
N PRO A 188 -22.70 17.58 10.25
CA PRO A 188 -23.46 18.37 11.21
C PRO A 188 -24.00 19.63 10.50
N GLU A 189 -25.32 19.83 10.60
CA GLU A 189 -25.97 21.10 10.30
C GLU A 189 -25.17 22.20 11.00
N ARG A 190 -24.60 23.12 10.23
CA ARG A 190 -24.02 24.34 10.78
C ARG A 190 -25.19 25.13 11.36
N ASN A 191 -25.37 25.03 12.67
CA ASN A 191 -26.23 25.95 13.38
C ASN A 191 -25.71 27.36 13.09
N GLY A 192 -26.50 28.11 12.31
CA GLY A 192 -26.25 29.53 12.03
C GLY A 192 -26.24 30.27 13.35
N CYS A 193 -25.15 30.97 13.65
CA CYS A 193 -25.14 32.06 14.58
C CYS A 193 -25.86 33.23 13.92
N GLN A 194 -26.97 33.61 14.50
CA GLN A 194 -27.52 34.98 14.40
C GLN A 194 -26.61 35.94 15.18
#